data_c07343f80cf62b41e1a84b24f9193077
#
_entry.id   c07343f80cf62b41e1a84b24f9193077
#
_cell.length_a   1.000
_cell.length_b   1.000
_cell.length_c   1.000
_cell.angle_alpha   90.00
_cell.angle_beta   90.00
_cell.angle_gamma   90.00
#
_symmetry.space_group_name_H-M   'P 1'
#
loop_
_entity.id
_entity.type
_entity.pdbx_description
1 polymer ?
#
loop_
_entity_poly.entity_id
_entity_poly.type
_entity_poly.pdbx_seq_one_letter_code
_entity_poly.pdbx_strand_id
1 'polypeptide(L)'
;MLKAANQYNGKAELPHSVFHGHKQLATKIRLWHQQGERCLYTGKTISIHDLINNSNQFEVDHILPLSITFDDSLANKVLVYATANQEKGQRTPYQALDSMDDAWSFRELKAFVRESKTLSNKKKEYLLTEEDISKFDVRKKFY
;
A
#
# COMPACT_ATOMS: atom_id res chain seq x y z
N MET A 1 -16.82 12.32 11.11
CA MET A 1 -16.14 12.35 11.15
C MET A 1 -16.05 12.22 11.11
N LEU A 2 -15.65 12.23 10.91
CA LEU A 2 -14.84 12.30 10.98
C LEU A 2 -14.58 12.51 11.32
N LYS A 3 -14.51 12.58 11.63
CA LYS A 3 -13.71 13.01 11.89
C LYS A 3 -12.62 12.60 11.93
N ALA A 4 -12.41 12.27 11.74
CA ALA A 4 -11.20 11.94 11.90
C ALA A 4 -10.36 12.13 10.78
N ALA A 5 -10.13 12.25 10.16
CA ALA A 5 -9.33 12.69 9.17
C ALA A 5 -10.20 13.38 8.17
N ASN A 6 -10.94 13.55 8.58
CA ASN A 6 -11.52 14.19 8.18
C ASN A 6 -12.19 14.66 8.39
N GLN A 7 -12.29 14.54 9.05
CA GLN A 7 -12.44 14.97 9.49
C GLN A 7 -11.83 15.18 9.43
N TYR A 8 -11.75 15.06 8.87
CA TYR A 8 -10.76 15.35 8.70
C TYR A 8 -10.42 16.16 7.77
N ASN A 9 -10.36 16.54 7.70
CA ASN A 9 -10.00 17.27 7.30
C ASN A 9 -10.24 17.95 7.30
N GLY A 10 -10.83 17.90 7.59
CA GLY A 10 -11.00 18.39 8.04
C GLY A 10 -10.67 18.79 8.64
N LYS A 11 -11.23 18.77 9.18
CA LYS A 11 -10.57 18.94 9.94
C LYS A 11 -10.73 18.47 11.18
N ALA A 12 -11.27 17.36 11.38
CA ALA A 12 -10.97 16.88 12.67
C ALA A 12 -9.48 16.87 12.76
N GLU A 13 -9.00 17.65 13.64
CA GLU A 13 -7.56 17.75 13.78
C GLU A 13 -7.09 16.69 14.75
N LEU A 14 -6.12 15.91 14.32
CA LEU A 14 -5.50 14.96 15.20
C LEU A 14 -4.54 15.70 16.12
N PRO A 15 -4.43 15.30 17.39
CA PRO A 15 -3.46 15.91 18.28
C PRO A 15 -2.05 15.77 17.71
N HIS A 16 -1.22 16.77 17.95
CA HIS A 16 0.17 16.74 17.49
C HIS A 16 0.89 15.48 17.95
N SER A 17 0.58 15.01 19.16
CA SER A 17 1.22 13.81 19.69
C SER A 17 0.94 12.56 18.86
N VAL A 18 -0.20 12.50 18.16
CA VAL A 18 -0.53 11.36 17.32
C VAL A 18 0.48 11.26 16.16
N PHE A 19 0.72 12.39 15.49
CA PHE A 19 1.68 12.38 14.38
C PHE A 19 3.12 12.28 14.87
N HIS A 20 3.42 12.88 16.01
CA HIS A 20 4.75 12.84 16.55
C HIS A 20 5.13 11.43 17.03
N GLY A 21 4.20 10.75 17.71
CA GLY A 21 4.43 9.41 18.20
C GLY A 21 4.22 8.31 17.17
N HIS A 22 3.53 8.64 16.06
CA HIS A 22 3.22 7.70 15.00
C HIS A 22 3.59 8.33 13.67
N LYS A 23 4.90 8.42 13.44
CA LYS A 23 5.43 9.11 12.25
C LYS A 23 4.81 8.65 10.95
N GLN A 24 4.46 7.37 10.87
CA GLN A 24 3.94 6.81 9.64
C GLN A 24 2.44 7.04 9.46
N LEU A 25 1.75 7.56 10.48
CA LEU A 25 0.30 7.68 10.37
C LEU A 25 -0.11 8.60 9.23
N ALA A 26 0.57 9.74 9.07
CA ALA A 26 0.27 10.64 7.96
C ALA A 26 0.50 9.96 6.61
N THR A 27 1.59 9.21 6.49
CA THR A 27 1.87 8.46 5.27
C THR A 27 0.81 7.38 5.03
N LYS A 28 0.41 6.67 6.08
CA LYS A 28 -0.62 5.64 5.96
C LYS A 28 -1.94 6.22 5.48
N ILE A 29 -2.35 7.37 6.02
CA ILE A 29 -3.59 8.02 5.61
C ILE A 29 -3.50 8.47 4.14
N ARG A 30 -2.36 9.01 3.75
CA ARG A 30 -2.15 9.45 2.38
C ARG A 30 -2.25 8.28 1.40
N LEU A 31 -1.59 7.18 1.71
CA LEU A 31 -1.65 5.99 0.87
C LEU A 31 -3.06 5.41 0.84
N TRP A 32 -3.71 5.34 2.01
CA TRP A 32 -5.08 4.87 2.13
C TRP A 32 -6.01 5.63 1.19
N HIS A 33 -5.88 6.95 1.18
CA HIS A 33 -6.71 7.79 0.31
C HIS A 33 -6.42 7.51 -1.17
N GLN A 34 -5.15 7.42 -1.52
CA GLN A 34 -4.75 7.15 -2.91
C GLN A 34 -5.24 5.79 -3.40
N GLN A 35 -5.36 4.84 -2.49
CA GLN A 35 -5.77 3.46 -2.82
C GLN A 35 -7.28 3.26 -2.83
N GLY A 36 -8.06 4.34 -2.74
CA GLY A 36 -9.51 4.23 -2.68
C GLY A 36 -9.97 3.57 -1.40
N GLU A 37 -9.24 3.79 -0.30
CA GLU A 37 -9.59 3.31 1.05
C GLU A 37 -9.58 1.78 1.15
N ARG A 38 -8.71 1.15 0.39
CA ARG A 38 -8.70 -0.31 0.24
C ARG A 38 -7.28 -0.84 0.35
N CYS A 39 -7.14 -2.02 0.96
CA CYS A 39 -5.87 -2.75 0.96
C CYS A 39 -5.64 -3.36 -0.41
N LEU A 40 -4.50 -3.07 -1.02
CA LEU A 40 -4.25 -3.54 -2.39
C LEU A 40 -3.81 -5.01 -2.47
N TYR A 41 -3.54 -5.64 -1.33
CA TYR A 41 -3.21 -7.07 -1.34
C TYR A 41 -4.39 -7.96 -1.01
N THR A 42 -5.29 -7.51 -0.12
CA THR A 42 -6.46 -8.31 0.22
C THR A 42 -7.71 -7.92 -0.57
N GLY A 43 -7.76 -6.70 -1.07
CA GLY A 43 -8.95 -6.17 -1.69
C GLY A 43 -9.98 -5.65 -0.72
N LYS A 44 -9.73 -5.75 0.58
CA LYS A 44 -10.70 -5.34 1.60
C LYS A 44 -10.62 -3.84 1.84
N THR A 45 -11.77 -3.24 2.09
CA THR A 45 -11.79 -1.83 2.48
C THR A 45 -11.21 -1.66 3.87
N ILE A 46 -10.62 -0.50 4.10
CA ILE A 46 -10.04 -0.13 5.39
C ILE A 46 -10.77 1.11 5.86
N SER A 47 -11.40 1.04 7.04
CA SER A 47 -12.06 2.23 7.58
C SER A 47 -11.03 3.18 8.16
N ILE A 48 -11.32 4.48 8.09
CA ILE A 48 -10.43 5.47 8.69
C ILE A 48 -10.38 5.28 10.21
N HIS A 49 -11.49 4.83 10.81
CA HIS A 49 -11.52 4.54 12.23
C HIS A 49 -10.49 3.47 12.61
N ASP A 50 -10.46 2.37 11.86
CA ASP A 50 -9.49 1.31 12.12
C ASP A 50 -8.07 1.78 11.85
N LEU A 51 -7.87 2.54 10.80
CA LEU A 51 -6.54 3.02 10.46
C LEU A 51 -5.96 3.89 11.57
N ILE A 52 -6.80 4.72 12.20
CA ILE A 52 -6.34 5.60 13.26
C ILE A 52 -6.24 4.87 14.59
N ASN A 53 -7.25 4.08 14.94
CA ASN A 53 -7.33 3.48 16.28
C ASN A 53 -6.61 2.14 16.38
N ASN A 54 -6.43 1.45 15.26
CA ASN A 54 -5.77 0.14 15.21
C ASN A 54 -4.66 0.16 14.17
N SER A 55 -3.86 1.21 14.19
CA SER A 55 -2.87 1.48 13.15
C SER A 55 -1.87 0.33 12.99
N ASN A 56 -1.63 -0.45 14.05
CA ASN A 56 -0.69 -1.57 13.98
C ASN A 56 -1.19 -2.72 13.13
N GLN A 57 -2.47 -2.74 12.77
CA GLN A 57 -3.00 -3.75 11.87
C GLN A 57 -2.56 -3.52 10.43
N PHE A 58 -2.00 -2.35 10.14
CA PHE A 58 -1.68 -1.95 8.79
C PHE A 58 -0.21 -1.56 8.71
N GLU A 59 0.43 -1.93 7.62
CA GLU A 59 1.84 -1.63 7.39
C GLU A 59 2.02 -0.99 6.02
N VAL A 60 3.07 -0.19 5.91
CA VAL A 60 3.51 0.35 4.64
C VAL A 60 4.52 -0.65 4.08
N ASP A 61 4.21 -1.21 2.92
CA ASP A 61 5.07 -2.19 2.27
C ASP A 61 5.69 -1.62 1.01
N HIS A 62 6.90 -2.05 0.71
CA HIS A 62 7.49 -1.80 -0.60
C HIS A 62 6.91 -2.81 -1.58
N ILE A 63 6.32 -2.31 -2.65
CA ILE A 63 5.69 -3.18 -3.67
C ILE A 63 6.70 -4.15 -4.23
N LEU A 64 7.83 -3.61 -4.69
CA LEU A 64 8.99 -4.39 -5.07
C LEU A 64 10.06 -4.21 -4.00
N PRO A 65 10.79 -5.28 -3.64
CA PRO A 65 11.74 -5.20 -2.53
C PRO A 65 12.72 -4.05 -2.66
N LEU A 66 12.89 -3.30 -1.57
CA LEU A 66 13.81 -2.17 -1.55
C LEU A 66 15.24 -2.60 -1.85
N SER A 67 15.62 -3.79 -1.41
CA SER A 67 16.97 -4.30 -1.65
C SER A 67 17.27 -4.49 -3.13
N ILE A 68 16.25 -4.55 -3.97
CA ILE A 68 16.42 -4.75 -5.40
C ILE A 68 16.26 -3.45 -6.17
N THR A 69 15.22 -2.68 -5.86
CA THR A 69 14.91 -1.47 -6.62
C THR A 69 15.64 -0.24 -6.11
N PHE A 70 15.99 -0.21 -4.83
CA PHE A 70 16.51 0.97 -4.14
C PHE A 70 15.55 2.15 -4.21
N ASP A 71 14.25 1.88 -4.45
CA ASP A 71 13.24 2.94 -4.54
C ASP A 71 12.41 2.97 -3.26
N ASP A 72 12.64 3.99 -2.44
CA ASP A 72 11.92 4.20 -1.19
C ASP A 72 10.89 5.32 -1.32
N SER A 73 10.54 5.69 -2.54
CA SER A 73 9.53 6.73 -2.77
C SER A 73 8.13 6.19 -2.55
N LEU A 74 7.15 7.11 -2.44
CA LEU A 74 5.76 6.71 -2.32
C LEU A 74 5.28 5.87 -3.50
N ALA A 75 5.90 6.04 -4.66
CA ALA A 75 5.52 5.24 -5.83
C ALA A 75 5.71 3.74 -5.60
N ASN A 76 6.65 3.36 -4.73
CA ASN A 76 6.92 1.95 -4.42
C ASN A 76 6.33 1.53 -3.08
N LYS A 77 5.38 2.30 -2.54
CA LYS A 77 4.80 1.99 -1.23
C LYS A 77 3.30 1.84 -1.32
N VAL A 78 2.76 0.92 -0.53
CA VAL A 78 1.32 0.71 -0.40
C VAL A 78 0.99 0.47 1.07
N LEU A 79 -0.25 0.81 1.44
CA LEU A 79 -0.78 0.51 2.77
C LEU A 79 -1.56 -0.79 2.69
N VAL A 80 -1.21 -1.75 3.51
CA VAL A 80 -1.82 -3.08 3.47
C VAL A 80 -1.99 -3.62 4.89
N TYR A 81 -2.83 -4.64 5.02
CA TYR A 81 -2.90 -5.36 6.29
C TYR A 81 -1.54 -5.99 6.59
N ALA A 82 -1.13 -5.89 7.86
CA ALA A 82 0.16 -6.41 8.29
C ALA A 82 0.30 -7.91 8.00
N THR A 83 -0.79 -8.66 8.18
CA THR A 83 -0.77 -10.09 7.91
C THR A 83 -0.52 -10.40 6.44
N ALA A 84 -1.14 -9.62 5.55
CA ALA A 84 -0.92 -9.78 4.12
C ALA A 84 0.51 -9.41 3.72
N ASN A 85 1.04 -8.37 4.34
CA ASN A 85 2.41 -7.96 4.08
C ASN A 85 3.39 -9.07 4.46
N GLN A 86 3.19 -9.66 5.62
CA GLN A 86 4.06 -10.71 6.12
C GLN A 86 3.99 -11.95 5.24
N GLU A 87 2.80 -12.29 4.78
CA GLU A 87 2.63 -13.45 3.91
C GLU A 87 3.28 -13.22 2.54
N LYS A 88 3.14 -12.02 1.99
CA LYS A 88 3.75 -11.67 0.70
C LYS A 88 5.29 -11.77 0.78
N GLY A 89 5.87 -11.27 1.86
CA GLY A 89 7.33 -11.27 2.02
C GLY A 89 8.01 -10.46 0.93
N GLN A 90 9.10 -11.00 0.42
CA GLN A 90 9.92 -10.30 -0.58
C GLN A 90 9.50 -10.57 -2.01
N ARG A 91 8.29 -11.08 -2.21
CA ARG A 91 7.77 -11.38 -3.56
C ARG A 91 7.07 -10.16 -4.13
N THR A 92 6.90 -10.16 -5.45
CA THR A 92 6.03 -9.18 -6.11
C THR A 92 4.56 -9.56 -5.89
N PRO A 93 3.62 -8.63 -6.08
CA PRO A 93 2.21 -9.01 -6.04
C PRO A 93 1.88 -10.15 -7.01
N TYR A 94 2.43 -10.11 -8.21
CA TYR A 94 2.19 -11.17 -9.19
C TYR A 94 2.63 -12.53 -8.67
N GLN A 95 3.78 -12.58 -7.99
CA GLN A 95 4.29 -13.85 -7.46
C GLN A 95 3.49 -14.34 -6.25
N ALA A 96 2.89 -13.42 -5.49
CA ALA A 96 2.36 -13.74 -4.17
C ALA A 96 0.85 -13.92 -4.12
N LEU A 97 0.09 -13.01 -4.73
CA LEU A 97 -1.33 -12.88 -4.38
C LEU A 97 -2.15 -14.13 -4.62
N ASP A 98 -1.92 -14.80 -5.76
CA ASP A 98 -2.75 -15.97 -6.10
C ASP A 98 -2.49 -17.16 -5.17
N SER A 99 -1.40 -17.13 -4.41
CA SER A 99 -1.08 -18.22 -3.47
C SER A 99 -1.38 -17.86 -2.02
N MET A 100 -1.81 -16.63 -1.75
CA MET A 100 -2.07 -16.18 -0.38
C MET A 100 -3.50 -16.53 0.02
N ASP A 101 -3.66 -16.86 1.32
CA ASP A 101 -4.96 -17.32 1.80
C ASP A 101 -6.01 -16.23 1.86
N ASP A 102 -5.62 -15.03 2.26
CA ASP A 102 -6.55 -13.93 2.47
C ASP A 102 -6.18 -12.77 1.56
N ALA A 103 -6.25 -13.03 0.27
CA ALA A 103 -5.91 -12.03 -0.73
C ALA A 103 -6.88 -12.15 -1.89
N TRP A 104 -7.13 -11.03 -2.56
CA TRP A 104 -7.78 -11.14 -3.85
C TRP A 104 -6.76 -11.66 -4.89
N SER A 105 -7.25 -12.04 -6.05
CA SER A 105 -6.36 -12.55 -7.09
C SER A 105 -5.56 -11.40 -7.69
N PHE A 106 -4.43 -11.74 -8.30
CA PHE A 106 -3.67 -10.75 -9.06
C PHE A 106 -4.52 -10.13 -10.17
N ARG A 107 -5.41 -10.93 -10.76
CA ARG A 107 -6.30 -10.44 -11.80
C ARG A 107 -7.23 -9.35 -11.27
N GLU A 108 -7.75 -9.52 -10.06
CA GLU A 108 -8.60 -8.52 -9.42
C GLU A 108 -7.81 -7.26 -9.10
N LEU A 109 -6.60 -7.41 -8.59
CA LEU A 109 -5.72 -6.26 -8.36
C LEU A 109 -5.49 -5.50 -9.66
N LYS A 110 -5.18 -6.24 -10.72
CA LYS A 110 -4.88 -5.63 -12.03
C LYS A 110 -6.06 -4.82 -12.56
N ALA A 111 -7.27 -5.37 -12.42
CA ALA A 111 -8.47 -4.66 -12.85
C ALA A 111 -8.65 -3.36 -12.08
N PHE A 112 -8.48 -3.42 -10.75
CA PHE A 112 -8.61 -2.25 -9.91
C PHE A 112 -7.56 -1.19 -10.26
N VAL A 113 -6.31 -1.61 -10.42
CA VAL A 113 -5.20 -0.71 -10.70
C VAL A 113 -5.41 0.00 -12.03
N ARG A 114 -5.83 -0.72 -13.05
CA ARG A 114 -6.05 -0.14 -14.38
C ARG A 114 -7.16 0.90 -14.38
N GLU A 115 -8.17 0.72 -13.53
CA GLU A 115 -9.30 1.64 -13.43
C GLU A 115 -9.01 2.83 -12.53
N SER A 116 -7.97 2.77 -11.72
CA SER A 116 -7.70 3.80 -10.72
C SER A 116 -7.32 5.12 -11.37
N LYS A 117 -7.88 6.21 -10.83
CA LYS A 117 -7.55 7.57 -11.25
C LYS A 117 -6.63 8.26 -10.27
N THR A 118 -6.32 7.62 -9.14
CA THR A 118 -5.55 8.25 -8.07
C THR A 118 -4.17 7.62 -7.85
N LEU A 119 -3.95 6.42 -8.37
CA LEU A 119 -2.63 5.80 -8.32
C LEU A 119 -1.74 6.38 -9.42
N SER A 120 -0.48 6.69 -9.07
CA SER A 120 0.46 7.19 -10.05
C SER A 120 0.80 6.12 -11.08
N ASN A 121 1.24 6.57 -12.26
CA ASN A 121 1.65 5.61 -13.30
C ASN A 121 2.79 4.72 -12.85
N LYS A 122 3.74 5.28 -12.10
CA LYS A 122 4.86 4.51 -11.61
C LYS A 122 4.42 3.44 -10.63
N LYS A 123 3.49 3.79 -9.73
CA LYS A 123 2.96 2.82 -8.78
C LYS A 123 2.21 1.72 -9.51
N LYS A 124 1.43 2.06 -10.53
CA LYS A 124 0.73 1.06 -11.34
C LYS A 124 1.72 0.10 -11.99
N GLU A 125 2.82 0.64 -12.51
CA GLU A 125 3.85 -0.18 -13.13
C GLU A 125 4.45 -1.17 -12.12
N TYR A 126 4.78 -0.70 -10.93
CA TYR A 126 5.31 -1.55 -9.88
C TYR A 126 4.32 -2.65 -9.48
N LEU A 127 3.04 -2.26 -9.26
CA LEU A 127 2.01 -3.20 -8.83
C LEU A 127 1.77 -4.31 -9.85
N LEU A 128 1.93 -4.00 -11.12
CA LEU A 128 1.62 -4.94 -12.20
C LEU A 128 2.86 -5.63 -12.79
N THR A 129 4.00 -5.47 -12.14
CA THR A 129 5.24 -6.13 -12.58
C THR A 129 5.08 -7.64 -12.54
N GLU A 130 5.32 -8.30 -13.67
CA GLU A 130 5.21 -9.74 -13.78
C GLU A 130 6.58 -10.43 -13.95
N GLU A 131 7.64 -9.66 -14.17
CA GLU A 131 8.97 -10.24 -14.33
C GLU A 131 9.47 -10.84 -13.02
N ASP A 132 10.31 -11.85 -13.15
CA ASP A 132 10.98 -12.43 -11.99
C ASP A 132 12.16 -11.53 -11.63
N ILE A 133 11.95 -10.68 -10.63
CA ILE A 133 12.92 -9.65 -10.24
C ILE A 133 14.19 -10.24 -9.63
N SER A 134 14.18 -11.51 -9.26
CA SER A 134 15.39 -12.16 -8.76
C SER A 134 16.39 -12.45 -9.87
N LYS A 135 15.95 -12.41 -11.11
CA LYS A 135 16.78 -12.74 -12.28
C LYS A 135 17.20 -11.53 -13.09
N PHE A 136 16.70 -10.35 -12.77
CA PHE A 136 16.96 -9.12 -13.51
C PHE A 136 17.58 -8.08 -12.62
N ASP A 137 18.38 -7.19 -13.23
CA ASP A 137 18.72 -5.95 -12.58
C ASP A 137 17.56 -4.99 -12.78
N VAL A 138 16.62 -5.02 -11.85
CA VAL A 138 15.38 -4.24 -11.95
C VAL A 138 15.69 -2.76 -12.02
N ARG A 139 16.82 -2.32 -11.47
CA ARG A 139 17.21 -0.90 -11.52
C ARG A 139 17.40 -0.43 -12.95
N LYS A 140 17.89 -1.29 -13.84
CA LYS A 140 18.05 -0.90 -15.22
C LYS A 140 16.71 -0.66 -15.90
N LYS A 141 15.66 -1.30 -15.43
CA LYS A 141 14.33 -1.13 -16.00
C LYS A 141 13.64 0.12 -15.48
N PHE A 142 13.79 0.43 -14.19
CA PHE A 142 13.00 1.47 -13.55
C PHE A 142 13.78 2.77 -13.28
N TYR A 143 15.07 2.77 -13.49
CA TYR A 143 15.91 3.95 -13.35
C TYR A 143 16.69 4.20 -14.66
#